data_e98997f74ead0c2ffe5ae90cdd008b2e
#
_entry.id   e98997f74ead0c2ffe5ae90cdd008b2e
#
_cell.length_a   1.000
_cell.length_b   1.000
_cell.length_c   1.000
_cell.angle_alpha   90.00
_cell.angle_beta   90.00
_cell.angle_gamma   90.00
#
_symmetry.space_group_name_H-M   'P 1'
#
loop_
_entity.id
_entity.type
_entity.pdbx_description
1 polymer ?
#
loop_
_entity_poly.entity_id
_entity_poly.type
_entity_poly.pdbx_seq_one_letter_code
_entity_poly.pdbx_strand_id
1 'polypeptide(L)'
;AQFPNFAQNVGGGRQPQLVLDSLLVPGIHSKQNALMAALVLSLIQVSPKKIREVLAQWNGIPHRLEYFHRWSVQLKDSDIQLEYRFYNDSAATVPEASAAAAQAFSIPVQLICGGTDKELDFTEFVQKIKKNPPANIHLLPGTATNKLVPLLVQEGIPYRGPYETLGLLLHDLKLCLESSAAWTARQYKDKLPEFVPVVFSPGATSFGLFDNEFHRGEVFKDLVQKIFL
;
A
#
# COMPACT_ATOMS: atom_id res chain seq x y z
N ALA A 1 8.73 -6.22 -17.68
CA ALA A 1 8.52 -7.65 -17.48
C ALA A 1 8.26 -8.30 -18.84
N GLN A 2 9.00 -9.35 -19.17
CA GLN A 2 8.80 -10.17 -20.38
C GLN A 2 7.99 -11.40 -19.96
N PHE A 3 7.00 -11.79 -20.76
CA PHE A 3 6.39 -13.09 -20.60
C PHE A 3 7.44 -14.18 -20.87
N PRO A 4 7.60 -15.19 -20.03
CA PRO A 4 8.34 -16.39 -20.43
C PRO A 4 7.67 -16.96 -21.68
N ASN A 5 8.49 -17.37 -22.65
CA ASN A 5 8.11 -17.82 -23.99
C ASN A 5 6.91 -18.80 -24.01
N PHE A 6 5.69 -18.30 -23.92
CA PHE A 6 4.50 -19.08 -24.31
C PHE A 6 4.39 -19.25 -25.85
N ALA A 7 5.21 -18.51 -26.61
CA ALA A 7 5.21 -18.56 -28.06
C ALA A 7 5.91 -19.79 -28.68
N GLN A 8 6.59 -20.62 -27.89
CA GLN A 8 7.27 -21.82 -28.45
C GLN A 8 6.37 -22.99 -28.78
N ASN A 9 5.11 -23.00 -28.31
CA ASN A 9 4.18 -24.12 -28.55
C ASN A 9 3.07 -23.83 -29.57
N VAL A 10 3.01 -22.63 -30.16
CA VAL A 10 2.08 -22.31 -31.23
C VAL A 10 2.93 -21.87 -32.44
N GLY A 11 3.20 -22.81 -33.32
CA GLY A 11 4.12 -22.74 -34.45
C GLY A 11 4.20 -21.40 -35.16
N GLY A 12 5.28 -20.69 -34.92
CA GLY A 12 5.68 -19.48 -35.63
C GLY A 12 6.54 -18.61 -34.73
N GLY A 13 7.85 -18.60 -34.95
CA GLY A 13 8.87 -17.90 -34.16
C GLY A 13 8.65 -16.39 -34.02
N ARG A 14 7.65 -15.99 -33.21
CA ARG A 14 7.45 -14.60 -32.82
C ARG A 14 8.41 -14.23 -31.72
N GLN A 15 9.15 -13.15 -31.92
CA GLN A 15 10.00 -12.55 -30.90
C GLN A 15 9.16 -12.15 -29.66
N PRO A 16 9.69 -12.32 -28.42
CA PRO A 16 9.04 -11.84 -27.22
C PRO A 16 8.70 -10.36 -27.33
N GLN A 17 7.47 -10.00 -27.03
CA GLN A 17 7.02 -8.60 -27.15
C GLN A 17 6.84 -8.00 -25.76
N LEU A 18 7.36 -6.80 -25.55
CA LEU A 18 7.21 -6.04 -24.32
C LEU A 18 5.78 -5.50 -24.24
N VAL A 19 5.03 -5.92 -23.21
CA VAL A 19 3.64 -5.49 -22.95
C VAL A 19 3.51 -4.61 -21.70
N LEU A 20 4.52 -4.60 -20.84
CA LEU A 20 4.54 -3.79 -19.62
C LEU A 20 5.96 -3.25 -19.42
N ASP A 21 6.10 -1.94 -19.53
CA ASP A 21 7.33 -1.19 -19.29
C ASP A 21 7.31 -0.53 -17.92
N SER A 22 6.29 0.30 -17.68
CA SER A 22 6.04 1.00 -16.44
C SER A 22 4.59 0.83 -15.98
N LEU A 23 4.36 0.94 -14.68
CA LEU A 23 3.04 0.94 -14.07
C LEU A 23 3.03 1.99 -12.96
N LEU A 24 2.03 2.86 -12.96
CA LEU A 24 1.89 3.93 -11.96
C LEU A 24 1.48 3.37 -10.59
N VAL A 25 0.72 2.27 -10.57
CA VAL A 25 0.27 1.60 -9.34
C VAL A 25 1.41 0.78 -8.75
N PRO A 26 1.74 0.94 -7.45
CA PRO A 26 2.83 0.22 -6.81
C PRO A 26 2.51 -1.26 -6.57
N GLY A 27 3.56 -2.03 -6.30
CA GLY A 27 3.49 -3.42 -5.87
C GLY A 27 3.61 -4.45 -6.99
N ILE A 28 4.23 -5.59 -6.62
CA ILE A 28 4.42 -6.72 -7.53
C ILE A 28 3.09 -7.37 -7.94
N HIS A 29 2.11 -7.42 -7.03
CA HIS A 29 0.78 -7.95 -7.30
C HIS A 29 0.03 -7.12 -8.36
N SER A 30 0.19 -5.78 -8.38
CA SER A 30 -0.37 -4.91 -9.41
C SER A 30 0.25 -5.21 -10.79
N LYS A 31 1.57 -5.44 -10.83
CA LYS A 31 2.27 -5.86 -12.05
C LYS A 31 1.81 -7.23 -12.54
N GLN A 32 1.62 -8.19 -11.64
CA GLN A 32 1.10 -9.52 -11.98
C GLN A 32 -0.31 -9.44 -12.56
N ASN A 33 -1.21 -8.66 -11.93
CA ASN A 33 -2.56 -8.45 -12.44
C ASN A 33 -2.57 -7.79 -13.82
N ALA A 34 -1.74 -6.76 -14.04
CA ALA A 34 -1.57 -6.10 -15.33
C ALA A 34 -1.06 -7.07 -16.40
N LEU A 35 -0.10 -7.94 -16.05
CA LEU A 35 0.42 -8.96 -16.97
C LEU A 35 -0.63 -10.02 -17.33
N MET A 36 -1.46 -10.45 -16.36
CA MET A 36 -2.57 -11.37 -16.64
C MET A 36 -3.60 -10.74 -17.57
N ALA A 37 -3.98 -9.48 -17.34
CA ALA A 37 -4.85 -8.74 -18.24
C ALA A 37 -4.23 -8.59 -19.65
N ALA A 38 -2.94 -8.25 -19.72
CA ALA A 38 -2.20 -8.16 -20.99
C ALA A 38 -2.16 -9.49 -21.75
N LEU A 39 -2.04 -10.62 -21.04
CA LEU A 39 -2.09 -11.95 -21.65
C LEU A 39 -3.46 -12.19 -22.32
N VAL A 40 -4.56 -11.95 -21.60
CA VAL A 40 -5.91 -12.10 -22.14
C VAL A 40 -6.13 -11.21 -23.37
N LEU A 41 -5.73 -9.93 -23.28
CA LEU A 41 -5.81 -8.99 -24.39
C LEU A 41 -4.99 -9.44 -25.61
N SER A 42 -3.83 -10.04 -25.39
CA SER A 42 -2.98 -10.58 -26.46
C SER A 42 -3.63 -11.78 -27.16
N LEU A 43 -4.37 -12.63 -26.42
CA LEU A 43 -5.10 -13.77 -26.98
C LEU A 43 -6.23 -13.32 -27.90
N ILE A 44 -6.87 -12.19 -27.61
CA ILE A 44 -7.88 -11.57 -28.48
C ILE A 44 -7.29 -10.57 -29.49
N GLN A 45 -5.98 -10.68 -29.74
CA GLN A 45 -5.24 -9.95 -30.79
C GLN A 45 -5.13 -8.43 -30.59
N VAL A 46 -5.28 -7.90 -29.38
CA VAL A 46 -4.94 -6.51 -29.09
C VAL A 46 -3.42 -6.33 -29.23
N SER A 47 -2.99 -5.28 -29.95
CA SER A 47 -1.57 -5.08 -30.23
C SER A 47 -0.78 -4.80 -28.93
N PRO A 48 0.43 -5.34 -28.76
CA PRO A 48 1.29 -5.10 -27.59
C PRO A 48 1.61 -3.63 -27.36
N LYS A 49 1.72 -2.85 -28.43
CA LYS A 49 1.89 -1.39 -28.36
C LYS A 49 0.72 -0.74 -27.66
N LYS A 50 -0.53 -1.07 -28.04
CA LYS A 50 -1.74 -0.52 -27.44
C LYS A 50 -1.88 -0.92 -25.96
N ILE A 51 -1.60 -2.20 -25.64
CA ILE A 51 -1.60 -2.69 -24.24
C ILE A 51 -0.62 -1.88 -23.40
N ARG A 52 0.61 -1.69 -23.86
CA ARG A 52 1.65 -0.92 -23.17
C ARG A 52 1.27 0.55 -22.96
N GLU A 53 0.74 1.20 -23.99
CA GLU A 53 0.29 2.60 -23.91
C GLU A 53 -0.80 2.79 -22.86
N VAL A 54 -1.79 1.89 -22.80
CA VAL A 54 -2.87 1.96 -21.82
C VAL A 54 -2.36 1.67 -20.41
N LEU A 55 -1.54 0.63 -20.22
CA LEU A 55 -0.99 0.28 -18.91
C LEU A 55 -0.07 1.37 -18.34
N ALA A 56 0.69 2.06 -19.19
CA ALA A 56 1.56 3.16 -18.76
C ALA A 56 0.79 4.38 -18.22
N GLN A 57 -0.46 4.56 -18.64
CA GLN A 57 -1.33 5.67 -18.22
C GLN A 57 -2.38 5.24 -17.18
N TRP A 58 -2.41 3.96 -16.82
CA TRP A 58 -3.41 3.44 -15.90
C TRP A 58 -3.12 3.85 -14.46
N ASN A 59 -4.02 4.62 -13.87
CA ASN A 59 -3.90 5.16 -12.50
C ASN A 59 -4.35 4.18 -11.40
N GLY A 60 -4.77 2.96 -11.76
CA GLY A 60 -5.25 1.97 -10.81
C GLY A 60 -6.76 1.92 -10.67
N ILE A 61 -7.19 1.25 -9.60
CA ILE A 61 -8.59 1.09 -9.22
C ILE A 61 -8.80 1.87 -7.91
N PRO A 62 -9.88 2.66 -7.77
CA PRO A 62 -10.18 3.32 -6.50
C PRO A 62 -10.15 2.33 -5.32
N HIS A 63 -9.63 2.78 -4.20
CA HIS A 63 -9.46 2.00 -2.96
C HIS A 63 -8.51 0.78 -3.06
N ARG A 64 -7.67 0.68 -4.10
CA ARG A 64 -6.63 -0.36 -4.24
C ARG A 64 -5.26 0.27 -4.47
N LEU A 65 -4.51 0.51 -3.40
CA LEU A 65 -3.27 1.28 -3.38
C LEU A 65 -3.38 2.57 -4.19
N GLU A 66 -4.56 3.22 -4.11
CA GLU A 66 -4.89 4.47 -4.77
C GLU A 66 -4.08 5.61 -4.16
N TYR A 67 -3.14 6.19 -4.93
CA TYR A 67 -2.50 7.44 -4.54
C TYR A 67 -3.48 8.59 -4.66
N PHE A 68 -3.66 9.39 -3.59
CA PHE A 68 -4.66 10.46 -3.60
C PHE A 68 -4.22 11.76 -2.93
N HIS A 69 -3.15 11.76 -2.11
CA HIS A 69 -2.72 12.95 -1.38
C HIS A 69 -1.22 12.95 -1.13
N ARG A 70 -0.63 14.14 -1.07
CA ARG A 70 0.76 14.37 -0.63
C ARG A 70 0.79 15.42 0.45
N TRP A 71 1.73 15.28 1.36
CA TRP A 71 2.02 16.23 2.41
C TRP A 71 3.53 16.25 2.66
N SER A 72 4.06 17.39 3.10
CA SER A 72 5.50 17.53 3.28
C SER A 72 5.85 18.17 4.62
N VAL A 73 6.95 17.71 5.20
CA VAL A 73 7.53 18.27 6.43
C VAL A 73 8.86 18.93 6.07
N GLN A 74 8.96 20.24 6.33
CA GLN A 74 10.21 20.97 6.26
C GLN A 74 11.04 20.67 7.50
N LEU A 75 12.28 20.18 7.34
CA LEU A 75 13.18 19.95 8.48
C LEU A 75 13.72 21.28 8.99
N LYS A 76 13.74 21.42 10.31
CA LYS A 76 14.31 22.62 10.96
C LYS A 76 15.80 22.79 10.59
N ASP A 77 16.20 24.01 10.34
CA ASP A 77 17.58 24.42 10.06
C ASP A 77 18.21 23.68 8.85
N SER A 78 17.40 23.32 7.85
CA SER A 78 17.83 22.58 6.67
C SER A 78 16.92 22.88 5.48
N ASP A 79 17.46 22.82 4.27
CA ASP A 79 16.68 22.93 3.03
C ASP A 79 15.97 21.61 2.66
N ILE A 80 16.06 20.61 3.52
CA ILE A 80 15.45 19.29 3.28
C ILE A 80 13.98 19.32 3.58
N GLN A 81 13.17 18.94 2.57
CA GLN A 81 11.75 18.68 2.69
C GLN A 81 11.51 17.19 2.49
N LEU A 82 10.81 16.56 3.43
CA LEU A 82 10.43 15.14 3.33
C LEU A 82 8.98 15.03 2.90
N GLU A 83 8.75 14.45 1.71
CA GLU A 83 7.41 14.25 1.17
C GLU A 83 6.82 12.93 1.66
N TYR A 84 5.56 12.95 2.08
CA TYR A 84 4.73 11.79 2.41
C TYR A 84 3.62 11.65 1.38
N ARG A 85 3.48 10.45 0.80
CA ARG A 85 2.39 10.12 -0.14
C ARG A 85 1.41 9.15 0.48
N PHE A 86 0.14 9.51 0.44
CA PHE A 86 -0.95 8.75 1.03
C PHE A 86 -1.62 7.85 -0.01
N TYR A 87 -1.73 6.57 0.35
CA TYR A 87 -2.31 5.52 -0.47
C TYR A 87 -3.52 4.91 0.23
N ASN A 88 -4.67 4.93 -0.45
CA ASN A 88 -5.90 4.31 0.01
C ASN A 88 -5.99 2.89 -0.55
N ASP A 89 -5.91 1.90 0.32
CA ASP A 89 -6.08 0.48 0.01
C ASP A 89 -7.22 -0.12 0.86
N SER A 90 -8.28 0.65 1.06
CA SER A 90 -9.42 0.25 1.91
C SER A 90 -10.13 -1.00 1.41
N ALA A 91 -10.02 -1.35 0.12
CA ALA A 91 -10.52 -2.61 -0.43
C ALA A 91 -9.71 -3.85 0.02
N ALA A 92 -8.58 -3.68 0.71
CA ALA A 92 -7.85 -4.77 1.36
C ALA A 92 -8.60 -5.23 2.62
N THR A 93 -9.49 -6.20 2.46
CA THR A 93 -10.33 -6.75 3.53
C THR A 93 -9.83 -8.08 4.08
N VAL A 94 -8.64 -8.52 3.67
CA VAL A 94 -7.97 -9.74 4.12
C VAL A 94 -6.50 -9.46 4.47
N PRO A 95 -5.92 -10.17 5.46
CA PRO A 95 -4.54 -9.94 5.93
C PRO A 95 -3.48 -10.03 4.84
N GLU A 96 -3.64 -10.94 3.87
CA GLU A 96 -2.71 -11.14 2.76
C GLU A 96 -2.61 -9.90 1.86
N ALA A 97 -3.72 -9.21 1.63
CA ALA A 97 -3.76 -7.97 0.85
C ALA A 97 -2.98 -6.86 1.57
N SER A 98 -3.20 -6.70 2.88
CA SER A 98 -2.46 -5.72 3.70
C SER A 98 -0.95 -6.03 3.75
N ALA A 99 -0.56 -7.31 3.85
CA ALA A 99 0.84 -7.71 3.76
C ALA A 99 1.46 -7.35 2.39
N ALA A 100 0.73 -7.56 1.30
CA ALA A 100 1.17 -7.20 -0.04
C ALA A 100 1.30 -5.68 -0.20
N ALA A 101 0.38 -4.90 0.37
CA ALA A 101 0.41 -3.44 0.36
C ALA A 101 1.61 -2.90 1.17
N ALA A 102 1.89 -3.47 2.34
CA ALA A 102 3.05 -3.12 3.16
C ALA A 102 4.40 -3.34 2.43
N GLN A 103 4.44 -4.29 1.49
CA GLN A 103 5.63 -4.66 0.71
C GLN A 103 5.62 -4.08 -0.72
N ALA A 104 4.66 -3.21 -1.04
CA ALA A 104 4.50 -2.68 -2.40
C ALA A 104 5.56 -1.63 -2.79
N PHE A 105 6.32 -1.12 -1.83
CA PHE A 105 7.27 -0.04 -1.99
C PHE A 105 8.71 -0.49 -1.74
N SER A 106 9.68 0.25 -2.28
CA SER A 106 11.11 -0.03 -2.10
C SER A 106 11.67 0.41 -0.74
N ILE A 107 10.89 1.15 0.02
CA ILE A 107 11.21 1.60 1.38
C ILE A 107 10.09 1.20 2.35
N PRO A 108 10.37 1.09 3.66
CA PRO A 108 9.36 0.79 4.66
C PRO A 108 8.22 1.82 4.68
N VAL A 109 6.98 1.34 4.76
CA VAL A 109 5.77 2.17 4.76
C VAL A 109 5.36 2.56 6.19
N GLN A 110 4.61 3.65 6.32
CA GLN A 110 3.75 3.90 7.49
C GLN A 110 2.45 3.13 7.25
N LEU A 111 2.23 2.03 7.97
CA LEU A 111 1.09 1.14 7.76
C LEU A 111 -0.06 1.49 8.71
N ILE A 112 -1.25 1.67 8.18
CA ILE A 112 -2.49 1.77 8.96
C ILE A 112 -3.31 0.51 8.67
N CYS A 113 -3.54 -0.34 9.69
CA CYS A 113 -4.26 -1.61 9.54
C CYS A 113 -5.14 -1.94 10.75
N GLY A 114 -5.89 -3.06 10.67
CA GLY A 114 -6.85 -3.47 11.69
C GLY A 114 -8.31 -3.15 11.31
N GLY A 115 -9.23 -3.43 12.22
CA GLY A 115 -10.68 -3.28 12.00
C GLY A 115 -11.48 -4.46 12.54
N THR A 116 -12.61 -4.79 11.89
CA THR A 116 -13.52 -5.85 12.31
C THR A 116 -13.14 -7.21 11.71
N ASP A 117 -13.16 -8.24 12.52
CA ASP A 117 -12.86 -9.61 12.13
C ASP A 117 -14.01 -10.28 11.36
N LYS A 118 -13.65 -11.19 10.47
CA LYS A 118 -14.53 -12.15 9.81
C LYS A 118 -13.90 -13.55 9.83
N GLU A 119 -13.37 -13.94 11.01
CA GLU A 119 -12.73 -15.23 11.26
C GLU A 119 -11.43 -15.44 10.45
N LEU A 120 -10.67 -14.35 10.21
CA LEU A 120 -9.41 -14.40 9.49
C LEU A 120 -8.24 -14.76 10.42
N ASP A 121 -7.23 -15.43 9.85
CA ASP A 121 -5.94 -15.71 10.50
C ASP A 121 -4.91 -14.63 10.11
N PHE A 122 -4.28 -14.01 11.12
CA PHE A 122 -3.26 -12.99 10.94
C PHE A 122 -1.83 -13.53 11.07
N THR A 123 -1.64 -14.81 11.29
CA THR A 123 -0.33 -15.43 11.53
C THR A 123 0.62 -15.17 10.36
N GLU A 124 0.19 -15.46 9.14
CA GLU A 124 1.02 -15.26 7.94
C GLU A 124 1.32 -13.77 7.69
N PHE A 125 0.34 -12.88 7.94
CA PHE A 125 0.54 -11.44 7.88
C PHE A 125 1.67 -10.99 8.80
N VAL A 126 1.62 -11.40 10.07
CA VAL A 126 2.63 -11.03 11.07
C VAL A 126 4.01 -11.56 10.69
N GLN A 127 4.11 -12.78 10.18
CA GLN A 127 5.39 -13.34 9.70
C GLN A 127 5.94 -12.55 8.50
N LYS A 128 5.11 -12.12 7.57
CA LYS A 128 5.51 -11.31 6.41
C LYS A 128 6.02 -9.93 6.84
N ILE A 129 5.30 -9.23 7.72
CA ILE A 129 5.74 -7.91 8.22
C ILE A 129 6.94 -7.99 9.16
N LYS A 130 7.13 -9.10 9.88
CA LYS A 130 8.35 -9.34 10.66
C LYS A 130 9.58 -9.43 9.76
N LYS A 131 9.46 -10.12 8.62
CA LYS A 131 10.55 -10.27 7.65
C LYS A 131 10.93 -8.97 6.97
N ASN A 132 9.94 -8.14 6.62
CA ASN A 132 10.11 -6.83 5.99
C ASN A 132 9.24 -5.83 6.75
N PRO A 133 9.73 -5.27 7.88
CA PRO A 133 8.91 -4.46 8.77
C PRO A 133 8.53 -3.12 8.15
N PRO A 134 7.26 -2.70 8.32
CA PRO A 134 6.88 -1.31 8.13
C PRO A 134 7.69 -0.37 9.03
N ALA A 135 7.82 0.90 8.65
CA ALA A 135 8.48 1.91 9.47
C ALA A 135 7.72 2.13 10.80
N ASN A 136 6.39 2.13 10.73
CA ASN A 136 5.49 2.12 11.88
C ASN A 136 4.18 1.40 11.51
N ILE A 137 3.46 0.90 12.53
CA ILE A 137 2.14 0.30 12.41
C ILE A 137 1.19 1.09 13.30
N HIS A 138 0.10 1.59 12.72
CA HIS A 138 -0.97 2.29 13.42
C HIS A 138 -2.25 1.46 13.32
N LEU A 139 -2.85 1.11 14.46
CA LEU A 139 -3.94 0.16 14.53
C LEU A 139 -5.31 0.84 14.65
N LEU A 140 -6.22 0.51 13.74
CA LEU A 140 -7.65 0.79 13.87
C LEU A 140 -8.23 -0.05 15.02
N PRO A 141 -9.33 0.40 15.67
CA PRO A 141 -10.02 -0.41 16.65
C PRO A 141 -10.82 -1.54 15.98
N GLY A 142 -11.12 -2.60 16.71
CA GLY A 142 -12.00 -3.66 16.26
C GLY A 142 -11.54 -5.07 16.62
N THR A 143 -12.39 -6.04 16.34
CA THR A 143 -12.19 -7.43 16.76
C THR A 143 -11.04 -8.12 16.04
N ALA A 144 -10.74 -7.73 14.79
CA ALA A 144 -9.54 -8.19 14.09
C ALA A 144 -8.27 -7.66 14.76
N THR A 145 -8.28 -6.42 15.21
CA THR A 145 -7.15 -5.81 15.93
C THR A 145 -6.90 -6.52 17.25
N ASN A 146 -7.96 -6.96 17.94
CA ASN A 146 -7.83 -7.75 19.19
C ASN A 146 -7.14 -9.11 18.97
N LYS A 147 -7.26 -9.71 17.78
CA LYS A 147 -6.50 -10.90 17.38
C LYS A 147 -5.07 -10.58 16.95
N LEU A 148 -4.88 -9.46 16.27
CA LEU A 148 -3.59 -9.04 15.72
C LEU A 148 -2.61 -8.62 16.83
N VAL A 149 -3.06 -7.87 17.83
CA VAL A 149 -2.20 -7.33 18.90
C VAL A 149 -1.41 -8.41 19.64
N PRO A 150 -2.00 -9.53 20.12
CA PRO A 150 -1.23 -10.59 20.76
C PRO A 150 -0.12 -11.17 19.87
N LEU A 151 -0.37 -11.31 18.57
CA LEU A 151 0.62 -11.82 17.60
C LEU A 151 1.77 -10.82 17.41
N LEU A 152 1.47 -9.52 17.31
CA LEU A 152 2.51 -8.47 17.22
C LEU A 152 3.38 -8.47 18.49
N VAL A 153 2.78 -8.57 19.66
CA VAL A 153 3.49 -8.62 20.95
C VAL A 153 4.37 -9.86 21.03
N GLN A 154 3.86 -11.03 20.68
CA GLN A 154 4.62 -12.29 20.65
C GLN A 154 5.83 -12.21 19.75
N GLU A 155 5.72 -11.54 18.61
CA GLU A 155 6.80 -11.41 17.63
C GLU A 155 7.69 -10.18 17.87
N GLY A 156 7.41 -9.39 18.93
CA GLY A 156 8.20 -8.21 19.29
C GLY A 156 8.09 -7.06 18.28
N ILE A 157 6.97 -6.97 17.53
CA ILE A 157 6.75 -5.95 16.51
C ILE A 157 6.06 -4.75 17.16
N PRO A 158 6.69 -3.55 17.14
CA PRO A 158 6.11 -2.35 17.72
C PRO A 158 4.92 -1.85 16.90
N TYR A 159 3.92 -1.30 17.60
CA TYR A 159 2.74 -0.70 17.01
C TYR A 159 2.25 0.47 17.87
N ARG A 160 1.36 1.29 17.31
CA ARG A 160 0.64 2.40 17.97
C ARG A 160 -0.87 2.16 17.95
N GLY A 161 -1.57 2.57 18.99
CA GLY A 161 -2.99 2.31 19.16
C GLY A 161 -3.25 0.98 19.89
N PRO A 162 -4.41 0.31 19.71
CA PRO A 162 -5.50 0.73 18.83
C PRO A 162 -6.12 2.08 19.25
N TYR A 163 -6.48 2.89 18.27
CA TYR A 163 -7.12 4.19 18.50
C TYR A 163 -8.65 4.05 18.48
N GLU A 164 -9.36 4.89 19.22
CA GLU A 164 -10.82 4.85 19.26
C GLU A 164 -11.47 5.24 17.92
N THR A 165 -10.84 6.15 17.17
CA THR A 165 -11.35 6.61 15.88
C THR A 165 -10.23 6.79 14.86
N LEU A 166 -10.58 6.75 13.57
CA LEU A 166 -9.66 7.03 12.48
C LEU A 166 -9.11 8.48 12.56
N GLY A 167 -9.92 9.42 13.02
CA GLY A 167 -9.47 10.82 13.22
C GLY A 167 -8.35 10.94 14.25
N LEU A 168 -8.50 10.30 15.42
CA LEU A 168 -7.46 10.27 16.46
C LEU A 168 -6.18 9.59 15.96
N LEU A 169 -6.32 8.48 15.22
CA LEU A 169 -5.19 7.80 14.59
C LEU A 169 -4.42 8.75 13.67
N LEU A 170 -5.12 9.47 12.80
CA LEU A 170 -4.48 10.37 11.82
C LEU A 170 -3.83 11.58 12.48
N HIS A 171 -4.38 12.12 13.56
CA HIS A 171 -3.73 13.17 14.33
C HIS A 171 -2.43 12.69 15.00
N ASP A 172 -2.44 11.50 15.64
CA ASP A 172 -1.22 10.91 16.20
C ASP A 172 -0.20 10.58 15.12
N LEU A 173 -0.66 10.04 13.98
CA LEU A 173 0.19 9.81 12.81
C LEU A 173 0.91 11.10 12.39
N LYS A 174 0.19 12.23 12.26
CA LYS A 174 0.79 13.51 11.88
C LYS A 174 1.88 13.92 12.84
N LEU A 175 1.63 13.89 14.14
CA LEU A 175 2.62 14.18 15.18
C LEU A 175 3.83 13.24 15.10
N CYS A 176 3.58 11.95 14.85
CA CYS A 176 4.64 10.96 14.67
C CYS A 176 5.52 11.30 13.45
N LEU A 177 4.92 11.63 12.31
CA LEU A 177 5.64 11.98 11.08
C LEU A 177 6.45 13.28 11.25
N GLU A 178 5.88 14.31 11.87
CA GLU A 178 6.57 15.56 12.17
C GLU A 178 7.77 15.34 13.10
N SER A 179 7.58 14.60 14.19
CA SER A 179 8.64 14.36 15.19
C SER A 179 9.75 13.45 14.67
N SER A 180 9.43 12.48 13.81
CA SER A 180 10.39 11.52 13.25
C SER A 180 11.04 11.96 11.94
N ALA A 181 10.60 13.06 11.31
CA ALA A 181 11.07 13.47 10.00
C ALA A 181 12.60 13.62 9.91
N ALA A 182 13.22 14.26 10.91
CA ALA A 182 14.67 14.42 10.95
C ALA A 182 15.41 13.08 11.10
N TRP A 183 14.88 12.15 11.89
CA TRP A 183 15.42 10.80 12.02
C TRP A 183 15.25 10.02 10.71
N THR A 184 14.08 10.08 10.09
CA THR A 184 13.79 9.44 8.80
C THR A 184 14.77 9.94 7.73
N ALA A 185 14.96 11.25 7.61
CA ALA A 185 15.92 11.81 6.65
C ALA A 185 17.36 11.32 6.90
N ARG A 186 17.78 11.16 8.16
CA ARG A 186 19.12 10.65 8.51
C ARG A 186 19.34 9.19 8.13
N GLN A 187 18.28 8.36 8.08
CA GLN A 187 18.37 6.96 7.64
C GLN A 187 18.78 6.85 6.15
N TYR A 188 18.46 7.85 5.34
CA TYR A 188 18.73 7.91 3.91
C TYR A 188 19.84 8.90 3.55
N LYS A 189 20.97 8.87 4.33
CA LYS A 189 22.08 9.84 4.25
C LYS A 189 22.58 10.12 2.84
N ASP A 190 22.68 9.08 2.00
CA ASP A 190 23.30 9.20 0.68
C ASP A 190 22.30 9.60 -0.42
N LYS A 191 21.04 9.26 -0.24
CA LYS A 191 19.96 9.61 -1.17
C LYS A 191 18.61 9.55 -0.47
N LEU A 192 18.04 10.70 -0.22
CA LEU A 192 16.64 10.77 0.28
C LEU A 192 15.69 10.04 -0.67
N PRO A 193 14.70 9.31 -0.13
CA PRO A 193 13.65 8.77 -0.97
C PRO A 193 12.85 9.90 -1.61
N GLU A 194 12.33 9.67 -2.81
CA GLU A 194 11.45 10.62 -3.46
C GLU A 194 10.24 10.98 -2.58
N PHE A 195 9.74 9.99 -1.84
CA PHE A 195 8.66 10.15 -0.87
C PHE A 195 8.66 8.99 0.14
N VAL A 196 7.99 9.19 1.28
CA VAL A 196 7.69 8.15 2.28
C VAL A 196 6.23 7.72 2.12
N PRO A 197 5.93 6.44 1.86
CA PRO A 197 4.56 5.99 1.67
C PRO A 197 3.82 5.84 3.01
N VAL A 198 2.61 6.41 3.07
CA VAL A 198 1.61 6.19 4.12
C VAL A 198 0.50 5.35 3.52
N VAL A 199 0.32 4.14 4.00
CA VAL A 199 -0.55 3.14 3.38
C VAL A 199 -1.68 2.77 4.33
N PHE A 200 -2.91 3.10 3.94
CA PHE A 200 -4.14 2.67 4.61
C PHE A 200 -4.60 1.35 4.02
N SER A 201 -4.19 0.24 4.59
CA SER A 201 -4.52 -1.12 4.15
C SER A 201 -4.99 -1.94 5.35
N PRO A 202 -6.29 -1.90 5.65
CA PRO A 202 -6.83 -2.45 6.90
C PRO A 202 -6.59 -3.95 7.10
N GLY A 203 -6.63 -4.77 6.05
CA GLY A 203 -6.50 -6.23 6.18
C GLY A 203 -7.66 -6.90 6.95
N ALA A 204 -8.74 -6.15 7.14
CA ALA A 204 -9.92 -6.53 7.90
C ALA A 204 -11.17 -5.86 7.33
N THR A 205 -12.36 -6.32 7.72
CA THR A 205 -13.60 -5.72 7.26
C THR A 205 -13.84 -4.35 7.87
N SER A 206 -14.77 -3.61 7.27
CA SER A 206 -15.20 -2.27 7.71
C SER A 206 -16.41 -2.27 8.63
N PHE A 207 -17.09 -3.42 8.78
CA PHE A 207 -18.36 -3.52 9.49
C PHE A 207 -18.27 -3.01 10.94
N GLY A 208 -19.34 -2.36 11.38
CA GLY A 208 -19.46 -1.81 12.73
C GLY A 208 -18.86 -0.40 12.93
N LEU A 209 -17.92 0.02 12.07
CA LEU A 209 -17.36 1.36 12.08
C LEU A 209 -17.73 2.17 10.83
N PHE A 210 -17.97 1.48 9.71
CA PHE A 210 -18.29 2.08 8.41
C PHE A 210 -19.34 1.21 7.70
N ASP A 211 -20.07 1.79 6.76
CA ASP A 211 -21.10 1.08 5.99
C ASP A 211 -20.52 -0.07 5.13
N ASN A 212 -19.36 0.20 4.53
CA ASN A 212 -18.59 -0.76 3.72
C ASN A 212 -17.14 -0.27 3.54
N GLU A 213 -16.32 -1.06 2.84
CA GLU A 213 -14.90 -0.74 2.59
C GLU A 213 -14.71 0.51 1.71
N PHE A 214 -15.65 0.84 0.83
CA PHE A 214 -15.58 2.05 0.00
C PHE A 214 -15.87 3.30 0.84
N HIS A 215 -16.94 3.28 1.65
CA HIS A 215 -17.24 4.35 2.61
C HIS A 215 -16.05 4.56 3.56
N ARG A 216 -15.45 3.49 4.09
CA ARG A 216 -14.23 3.58 4.90
C ARG A 216 -13.09 4.31 4.17
N GLY A 217 -12.90 4.01 2.89
CA GLY A 217 -11.88 4.64 2.06
C GLY A 217 -12.16 6.11 1.80
N GLU A 218 -13.41 6.50 1.56
CA GLU A 218 -13.77 7.91 1.39
C GLU A 218 -13.59 8.70 2.69
N VAL A 219 -14.04 8.17 3.83
CA VAL A 219 -13.82 8.81 5.14
C VAL A 219 -12.32 8.98 5.43
N PHE A 220 -11.49 8.00 5.07
CA PHE A 220 -10.04 8.13 5.20
C PHE A 220 -9.50 9.27 4.33
N LYS A 221 -9.88 9.35 3.06
CA LYS A 221 -9.44 10.41 2.14
C LYS A 221 -9.84 11.80 2.63
N ASP A 222 -11.09 11.95 3.05
CA ASP A 222 -11.62 13.21 3.56
C ASP A 222 -10.88 13.69 4.82
N LEU A 223 -10.60 12.79 5.75
CA LEU A 223 -9.86 13.11 6.98
C LEU A 223 -8.41 13.47 6.69
N VAL A 224 -7.73 12.72 5.80
CA VAL A 224 -6.35 13.04 5.40
C VAL A 224 -6.28 14.42 4.78
N GLN A 225 -7.17 14.77 3.84
CA GLN A 225 -7.20 16.09 3.21
C GLN A 225 -7.45 17.25 4.19
N LYS A 226 -8.18 16.99 5.28
CA LYS A 226 -8.44 18.00 6.34
C LYS A 226 -7.29 18.13 7.33
N ILE A 227 -6.59 17.05 7.64
CA ILE A 227 -5.55 17.02 8.68
C ILE A 227 -4.18 17.37 8.11
N PHE A 228 -3.86 16.89 6.92
CA PHE A 228 -2.54 17.04 6.27
C PHE A 228 -2.60 18.15 5.18
N LEU A 229 -2.83 19.39 5.63
CA LEU A 229 -2.87 20.59 4.78
C LEU A 229 -1.47 21.04 4.37
#